data_ed7ebe7eb5a3d54f658aedaa4f8bb0da
#
_entry.id   ed7ebe7eb5a3d54f658aedaa4f8bb0da
#
_cell.length_a   1.000
_cell.length_b   1.000
_cell.length_c   1.000
_cell.angle_alpha   90.00
_cell.angle_beta   90.00
_cell.angle_gamma   90.00
#
_symmetry.space_group_name_H-M   'P 1'
#
loop_
_entity.id
_entity.type
_entity.pdbx_description
1 polymer ?
#
loop_
_entity_poly.entity_id
_entity_poly.type
_entity_poly.pdbx_seq_one_letter_code
_entity_poly.pdbx_strand_id
1 'polypeptide(L)'
;MITTEKALAAVLAVTLVNGFFSTNVMKKYKEMYSNQVENLKLDNSELKNELSEYFKYGIEVDVTMYQPIYPQTDKTPNITADGTRIRISKASEYKFVALSRNLLKRWGGPFDYGDFILLKGTTDKDGVYQVRDTMNKKWVNVVDILESKHVEPYKYMNAHIFKLPWVDKVKDKING
;
A
#
# COMPACT_ATOMS: atom_id res chain seq x y z
N MET A 1 47.46 -17.42 -54.61
CA MET A 1 46.04 -17.52 -54.96
C MET A 1 45.32 -18.43 -53.98
N ILE A 2 44.35 -17.94 -53.28
CA ILE A 2 43.50 -18.75 -52.40
C ILE A 2 42.51 -19.45 -53.31
N THR A 3 42.50 -20.79 -53.28
CA THR A 3 41.54 -21.55 -54.05
C THR A 3 40.14 -21.36 -53.58
N THR A 4 39.15 -21.44 -54.47
CA THR A 4 37.71 -21.24 -54.11
C THR A 4 37.25 -22.16 -52.99
N GLU A 5 37.79 -23.36 -52.89
CA GLU A 5 37.52 -24.31 -51.81
C GLU A 5 38.01 -23.85 -50.46
N LYS A 6 39.19 -23.22 -50.35
CA LYS A 6 39.70 -22.66 -49.11
C LYS A 6 38.88 -21.42 -48.65
N ALA A 7 38.42 -20.62 -49.60
CA ALA A 7 37.55 -19.49 -49.30
C ALA A 7 36.18 -19.95 -48.78
N LEU A 8 35.58 -20.97 -49.37
CA LEU A 8 34.31 -21.55 -48.96
C LEU A 8 34.43 -22.19 -47.57
N ALA A 9 35.49 -22.93 -47.30
CA ALA A 9 35.75 -23.51 -45.97
C ALA A 9 35.93 -22.46 -44.90
N ALA A 10 36.58 -21.33 -45.18
CA ALA A 10 36.73 -20.23 -44.26
C ALA A 10 35.38 -19.54 -43.94
N VAL A 11 34.53 -19.36 -44.95
CA VAL A 11 33.20 -18.79 -44.74
C VAL A 11 32.31 -19.71 -43.90
N LEU A 12 32.33 -21.02 -44.19
CA LEU A 12 31.62 -22.02 -43.39
C LEU A 12 32.11 -22.06 -41.93
N ALA A 13 33.40 -22.00 -41.71
CA ALA A 13 33.96 -21.98 -40.36
C ALA A 13 33.53 -20.74 -39.59
N VAL A 14 33.52 -19.55 -40.20
CA VAL A 14 33.07 -18.31 -39.58
C VAL A 14 31.55 -18.34 -39.24
N THR A 15 30.73 -18.90 -40.14
CA THR A 15 29.28 -19.01 -39.87
C THR A 15 28.96 -20.01 -38.78
N LEU A 16 29.68 -21.14 -38.70
CA LEU A 16 29.53 -22.10 -37.60
C LEU A 16 29.97 -21.52 -36.24
N VAL A 17 31.08 -20.81 -36.18
CA VAL A 17 31.58 -20.16 -34.99
C VAL A 17 30.60 -19.07 -34.52
N ASN A 18 30.11 -18.24 -35.44
CA ASN A 18 29.11 -17.21 -35.11
C ASN A 18 27.78 -17.84 -34.65
N GLY A 19 27.32 -18.91 -35.30
CA GLY A 19 26.12 -19.64 -34.89
C GLY A 19 26.28 -20.27 -33.52
N PHE A 20 27.42 -20.91 -33.23
CA PHE A 20 27.72 -21.50 -31.92
C PHE A 20 27.84 -20.42 -30.81
N PHE A 21 28.49 -19.31 -31.11
CA PHE A 21 28.61 -18.20 -30.17
C PHE A 21 27.23 -17.57 -29.86
N SER A 22 26.40 -17.36 -30.87
CA SER A 22 25.05 -16.84 -30.72
C SER A 22 24.17 -17.77 -29.88
N THR A 23 24.23 -19.09 -30.10
CA THR A 23 23.45 -20.08 -29.33
C THR A 23 23.89 -20.13 -27.86
N ASN A 24 25.20 -20.06 -27.58
CA ASN A 24 25.68 -20.03 -26.19
C ASN A 24 25.31 -18.75 -25.47
N VAL A 25 25.39 -17.61 -26.13
CA VAL A 25 24.95 -16.33 -25.57
C VAL A 25 23.46 -16.38 -25.26
N MET A 26 22.63 -16.84 -26.19
CA MET A 26 21.19 -16.98 -25.99
C MET A 26 20.85 -17.95 -24.84
N LYS A 27 21.58 -19.07 -24.72
CA LYS A 27 21.42 -20.01 -23.61
C LYS A 27 21.71 -19.35 -22.26
N LYS A 28 22.82 -18.61 -22.18
CA LYS A 28 23.20 -17.86 -20.96
C LYS A 28 22.16 -16.83 -20.57
N TYR A 29 21.63 -16.07 -21.53
CA TYR A 29 20.54 -15.12 -21.26
C TYR A 29 19.28 -15.83 -20.76
N LYS A 30 18.90 -16.95 -21.39
CA LYS A 30 17.73 -17.73 -20.97
C LYS A 30 17.86 -18.24 -19.53
N GLU A 31 19.03 -18.76 -19.16
CA GLU A 31 19.33 -19.21 -17.80
C GLU A 31 19.29 -18.03 -16.81
N MET A 32 19.87 -16.89 -17.16
CA MET A 32 19.84 -15.68 -16.33
C MET A 32 18.41 -15.19 -16.08
N TYR A 33 17.60 -15.10 -17.13
CA TYR A 33 16.19 -14.71 -16.99
C TYR A 33 15.37 -15.74 -16.21
N SER A 34 15.62 -17.04 -16.42
CA SER A 34 14.96 -18.09 -15.65
C SER A 34 15.24 -17.96 -14.15
N ASN A 35 16.49 -17.74 -13.77
CA ASN A 35 16.89 -17.55 -12.38
C ASN A 35 16.29 -16.28 -11.78
N GLN A 36 16.24 -15.16 -12.54
CA GLN A 36 15.57 -13.94 -12.09
C GLN A 36 14.08 -14.15 -11.85
N VAL A 37 13.39 -14.86 -12.74
CA VAL A 37 11.97 -15.17 -12.60
C VAL A 37 11.72 -16.06 -11.38
N GLU A 38 12.59 -17.03 -11.14
CA GLU A 38 12.49 -17.91 -9.97
C GLU A 38 12.70 -17.15 -8.66
N ASN A 39 13.73 -16.30 -8.57
CA ASN A 39 13.96 -15.44 -7.41
C ASN A 39 12.78 -14.52 -7.15
N LEU A 40 12.24 -13.86 -8.19
CA LEU A 40 11.06 -12.99 -8.04
C LEU A 40 9.81 -13.77 -7.57
N LYS A 41 9.66 -15.04 -7.95
CA LYS A 41 8.57 -15.90 -7.45
C LYS A 41 8.75 -16.23 -5.98
N LEU A 42 9.98 -16.51 -5.54
CA LEU A 42 10.29 -16.75 -4.13
C LEU A 42 10.00 -15.50 -3.29
N ASP A 43 10.54 -14.35 -3.68
CA ASP A 43 10.30 -13.07 -3.00
C ASP A 43 8.80 -12.76 -2.89
N ASN A 44 8.04 -12.98 -3.99
CA ASN A 44 6.58 -12.80 -3.96
C ASN A 44 5.87 -13.78 -3.02
N SER A 45 6.37 -15.01 -2.88
CA SER A 45 5.77 -15.99 -1.97
C SER A 45 6.04 -15.63 -0.50
N GLU A 46 7.24 -15.16 -0.18
CA GLU A 46 7.60 -14.67 1.14
C GLU A 46 6.77 -13.45 1.53
N LEU A 47 6.69 -12.47 0.65
CA LEU A 47 5.87 -11.27 0.86
C LEU A 47 4.38 -11.60 1.07
N LYS A 48 3.84 -12.59 0.34
CA LYS A 48 2.46 -13.05 0.54
C LYS A 48 2.27 -13.72 1.90
N ASN A 49 3.24 -14.49 2.35
CA ASN A 49 3.19 -15.13 3.66
C ASN A 49 3.27 -14.09 4.79
N GLU A 50 4.21 -13.14 4.71
CA GLU A 50 4.31 -12.03 5.66
C GLU A 50 3.02 -11.21 5.70
N LEU A 51 2.44 -10.91 4.55
CA LEU A 51 1.18 -10.17 4.45
C LEU A 51 0.01 -10.98 5.05
N SER A 52 -0.03 -12.29 4.82
CA SER A 52 -1.03 -13.20 5.39
C SER A 52 -0.96 -13.24 6.92
N GLU A 53 0.25 -13.35 7.47
CA GLU A 53 0.46 -13.29 8.93
C GLU A 53 0.03 -11.93 9.49
N TYR A 54 0.35 -10.85 8.78
CA TYR A 54 -0.04 -9.51 9.19
C TYR A 54 -1.56 -9.33 9.25
N PHE A 55 -2.30 -9.89 8.29
CA PHE A 55 -3.75 -9.82 8.24
C PHE A 55 -4.48 -10.68 9.28
N LYS A 56 -3.78 -11.55 10.01
CA LYS A 56 -4.38 -12.29 11.15
C LYS A 56 -4.73 -11.37 12.33
N TYR A 57 -4.11 -10.22 12.44
CA TYR A 57 -4.22 -9.33 13.60
C TYR A 57 -5.02 -8.06 13.33
N GLY A 58 -5.93 -8.11 12.35
CA GLY A 58 -6.87 -7.03 12.10
C GLY A 58 -7.80 -6.80 13.28
N ILE A 59 -8.08 -5.55 13.59
CA ILE A 59 -9.09 -5.19 14.58
C ILE A 59 -10.42 -4.98 13.87
N GLU A 60 -11.43 -5.73 14.27
CA GLU A 60 -12.79 -5.57 13.77
C GLU A 60 -13.39 -4.24 14.24
N VAL A 61 -13.99 -3.51 13.30
CA VAL A 61 -14.54 -2.19 13.49
C VAL A 61 -15.80 -1.97 12.66
N ASP A 62 -16.68 -1.10 13.15
CA ASP A 62 -17.69 -0.45 12.32
C ASP A 62 -17.07 0.75 11.62
N VAL A 63 -17.52 1.03 10.41
CA VAL A 63 -17.07 2.18 9.62
C VAL A 63 -18.23 3.13 9.38
N THR A 64 -18.04 4.38 9.73
CA THR A 64 -18.95 5.49 9.44
C THR A 64 -18.21 6.59 8.70
N MET A 65 -18.88 7.70 8.45
CA MET A 65 -18.25 8.87 7.87
C MET A 65 -18.67 10.13 8.61
N TYR A 66 -17.81 11.13 8.65
CA TYR A 66 -18.15 12.45 9.13
C TYR A 66 -17.75 13.52 8.10
N GLN A 67 -18.47 14.62 8.14
CA GLN A 67 -18.19 15.79 7.31
C GLN A 67 -17.68 16.94 8.20
N PRO A 68 -16.73 17.75 7.73
CA PRO A 68 -16.20 18.88 8.49
C PRO A 68 -17.19 20.05 8.49
N ILE A 69 -18.36 19.83 9.10
CA ILE A 69 -19.45 20.79 9.22
C ILE A 69 -19.97 20.83 10.64
N TYR A 70 -20.43 22.02 11.05
CA TYR A 70 -21.23 22.17 12.26
C TYR A 70 -22.63 21.55 12.00
N PRO A 71 -23.15 20.62 12.79
CA PRO A 71 -22.79 20.23 14.16
C PRO A 71 -22.02 18.88 14.30
N GLN A 72 -21.45 18.33 13.24
CA GLN A 72 -20.74 17.05 13.30
C GLN A 72 -19.34 17.16 13.92
N THR A 73 -18.78 18.35 13.94
CA THR A 73 -17.48 18.68 14.53
C THR A 73 -17.62 19.70 15.65
N ASP A 74 -16.53 20.02 16.31
CA ASP A 74 -16.44 21.12 17.25
C ASP A 74 -16.52 22.50 16.53
N LYS A 75 -16.15 23.57 17.23
CA LYS A 75 -16.17 24.94 16.71
C LYS A 75 -15.15 25.20 15.59
N THR A 76 -14.26 24.25 15.32
CA THR A 76 -13.17 24.34 14.36
C THR A 76 -13.19 23.23 13.32
N PRO A 77 -14.22 23.14 12.45
CA PRO A 77 -14.43 22.01 11.55
C PRO A 77 -13.30 21.78 10.53
N ASN A 78 -12.42 22.74 10.38
CA ASN A 78 -11.26 22.68 9.49
C ASN A 78 -9.95 22.29 10.21
N ILE A 79 -10.01 21.87 11.48
CA ILE A 79 -8.85 21.42 12.26
C ILE A 79 -9.20 20.07 12.90
N THR A 80 -8.39 19.04 12.64
CA THR A 80 -8.51 17.72 13.25
C THR A 80 -8.00 17.71 14.70
N ALA A 81 -8.29 16.66 15.46
CA ALA A 81 -7.89 16.57 16.87
C ALA A 81 -6.37 16.59 17.10
N ASP A 82 -5.56 16.23 16.11
CA ASP A 82 -4.10 16.35 16.15
C ASP A 82 -3.58 17.73 15.72
N GLY A 83 -4.47 18.67 15.39
CA GLY A 83 -4.13 20.03 14.97
C GLY A 83 -3.90 20.19 13.46
N THR A 84 -4.08 19.14 12.65
CA THR A 84 -3.93 19.23 11.20
C THR A 84 -5.03 20.09 10.59
N ARG A 85 -4.64 21.08 9.78
CA ARG A 85 -5.58 21.95 9.06
C ARG A 85 -5.96 21.34 7.71
N ILE A 86 -7.27 21.28 7.45
CA ILE A 86 -7.83 20.74 6.18
C ILE A 86 -8.56 21.81 5.37
N ARG A 87 -8.68 21.59 4.08
CA ARG A 87 -9.59 22.33 3.20
C ARG A 87 -10.92 21.58 3.14
N ILE A 88 -11.98 22.17 3.69
CA ILE A 88 -13.32 21.55 3.81
C ILE A 88 -13.86 21.05 2.47
N SER A 89 -13.63 21.81 1.38
CA SER A 89 -14.08 21.45 0.03
C SER A 89 -13.36 20.23 -0.56
N LYS A 90 -12.25 19.82 0.04
CA LYS A 90 -11.39 18.71 -0.41
C LYS A 90 -11.23 17.63 0.65
N ALA A 91 -12.16 17.54 1.59
CA ALA A 91 -12.05 16.69 2.77
C ALA A 91 -11.79 15.21 2.40
N SER A 92 -12.52 14.65 1.44
CA SER A 92 -12.35 13.26 0.99
C SER A 92 -10.97 12.96 0.37
N GLU A 93 -10.28 13.98 -0.18
CA GLU A 93 -8.97 13.78 -0.82
C GLU A 93 -7.86 13.46 0.19
N TYR A 94 -8.02 13.85 1.47
CA TYR A 94 -7.00 13.66 2.49
C TYR A 94 -6.84 12.21 2.95
N LYS A 95 -7.87 11.37 2.78
CA LYS A 95 -7.87 10.01 3.31
C LYS A 95 -7.58 9.96 4.81
N PHE A 96 -8.19 10.85 5.58
CA PHE A 96 -8.08 10.91 7.03
C PHE A 96 -9.22 10.16 7.70
N VAL A 97 -8.94 9.66 8.90
CA VAL A 97 -9.94 9.02 9.76
C VAL A 97 -9.87 9.52 11.19
N ALA A 98 -11.03 9.57 11.83
CA ALA A 98 -11.15 9.60 13.27
C ALA A 98 -11.30 8.19 13.82
N LEU A 99 -10.62 7.86 14.90
CA LEU A 99 -10.78 6.59 15.61
C LEU A 99 -11.54 6.78 16.92
N SER A 100 -12.34 5.78 17.29
CA SER A 100 -12.88 5.68 18.63
C SER A 100 -11.75 5.61 19.66
N ARG A 101 -11.98 6.17 20.86
CA ARG A 101 -10.91 6.38 21.86
C ARG A 101 -10.19 5.10 22.27
N ASN A 102 -10.91 4.00 22.40
CA ASN A 102 -10.32 2.71 22.78
C ASN A 102 -9.29 2.16 21.77
N LEU A 103 -9.26 2.69 20.54
CA LEU A 103 -8.28 2.33 19.53
C LEU A 103 -7.02 3.21 19.57
N LEU A 104 -7.05 4.34 20.26
CA LEU A 104 -5.94 5.31 20.31
C LEU A 104 -5.02 5.05 21.52
N LYS A 105 -3.70 5.14 21.33
CA LYS A 105 -2.66 4.95 22.36
C LYS A 105 -2.91 5.79 23.61
N ARG A 106 -3.36 7.02 23.44
CA ARG A 106 -3.69 7.91 24.54
C ARG A 106 -4.68 7.31 25.55
N TRP A 107 -5.48 6.32 25.11
CA TRP A 107 -6.47 5.62 25.94
C TRP A 107 -6.23 4.10 25.97
N GLY A 108 -4.99 3.66 25.69
CA GLY A 108 -4.58 2.24 25.80
C GLY A 108 -4.72 1.41 24.52
N GLY A 109 -5.12 2.03 23.41
CA GLY A 109 -5.23 1.34 22.11
C GLY A 109 -3.88 1.24 21.35
N PRO A 110 -3.88 0.59 20.19
CA PRO A 110 -2.66 0.34 19.42
C PRO A 110 -2.24 1.47 18.47
N PHE A 111 -3.14 2.41 18.15
CA PHE A 111 -2.92 3.45 17.14
C PHE A 111 -2.57 4.80 17.76
N ASP A 112 -1.80 5.60 17.01
CA ASP A 112 -1.50 6.98 17.36
C ASP A 112 -1.89 7.92 16.21
N TYR A 113 -2.00 9.23 16.53
CA TYR A 113 -2.14 10.21 15.46
C TYR A 113 -0.92 10.17 14.53
N GLY A 114 -1.18 10.24 13.24
CA GLY A 114 -0.17 10.10 12.20
C GLY A 114 0.03 8.69 11.69
N ASP A 115 -0.36 7.66 12.44
CA ASP A 115 -0.30 6.27 11.97
C ASP A 115 -1.12 6.09 10.69
N PHE A 116 -0.62 5.23 9.80
CA PHE A 116 -1.38 4.76 8.65
C PHE A 116 -2.06 3.43 8.97
N ILE A 117 -3.30 3.31 8.54
CA ILE A 117 -4.09 2.08 8.64
C ILE A 117 -4.52 1.62 7.25
N LEU A 118 -4.59 0.31 7.07
CA LEU A 118 -5.31 -0.30 5.96
C LEU A 118 -6.69 -0.69 6.43
N LEU A 119 -7.73 -0.17 5.80
CA LEU A 119 -9.12 -0.54 6.00
C LEU A 119 -9.51 -1.59 4.98
N LYS A 120 -10.16 -2.67 5.41
CA LYS A 120 -10.64 -3.78 4.60
C LYS A 120 -12.02 -4.24 5.04
N GLY A 121 -12.82 -4.75 4.08
CA GLY A 121 -14.14 -5.32 4.34
C GLY A 121 -15.30 -4.35 4.13
N THR A 122 -15.05 -3.21 3.51
CA THR A 122 -16.09 -2.32 3.00
C THR A 122 -16.34 -2.59 1.51
N THR A 123 -17.46 -2.13 0.97
CA THR A 123 -17.78 -2.35 -0.46
C THR A 123 -16.90 -1.49 -1.37
N ASP A 124 -16.68 -0.21 -0.99
CA ASP A 124 -16.04 0.81 -1.85
C ASP A 124 -15.11 1.77 -1.09
N LYS A 125 -14.91 1.57 0.20
CA LYS A 125 -14.05 2.40 1.05
C LYS A 125 -12.77 1.69 1.52
N ASP A 126 -12.50 0.50 1.00
CA ASP A 126 -11.23 -0.18 1.26
C ASP A 126 -10.06 0.68 0.82
N GLY A 127 -9.01 0.74 1.64
CA GLY A 127 -7.84 1.54 1.30
C GLY A 127 -7.00 1.96 2.49
N VAL A 128 -5.97 2.76 2.18
CA VAL A 128 -5.06 3.30 3.18
C VAL A 128 -5.56 4.66 3.65
N TYR A 129 -5.63 4.82 4.96
CA TYR A 129 -6.04 6.06 5.62
C TYR A 129 -5.03 6.47 6.68
N GLN A 130 -5.01 7.75 7.04
CA GLN A 130 -4.17 8.27 8.10
C GLN A 130 -5.02 8.68 9.30
N VAL A 131 -4.62 8.27 10.49
CA VAL A 131 -5.28 8.63 11.75
C VAL A 131 -4.94 10.08 12.10
N ARG A 132 -5.94 10.95 12.09
CA ARG A 132 -5.78 12.39 12.36
C ARG A 132 -6.78 12.95 13.34
N ASP A 133 -7.80 12.17 13.69
CA ASP A 133 -8.89 12.66 14.52
C ASP A 133 -9.36 11.61 15.54
N THR A 134 -10.20 12.01 16.46
CA THR A 134 -10.77 11.17 17.51
C THR A 134 -12.27 11.36 17.65
N MET A 135 -12.97 10.27 17.90
CA MET A 135 -14.41 10.26 18.08
C MET A 135 -14.81 10.56 19.54
N ASN A 136 -16.08 10.86 19.73
CA ASN A 136 -16.68 10.97 21.05
C ASN A 136 -16.53 9.65 21.83
N LYS A 137 -16.35 9.75 23.18
CA LYS A 137 -16.14 8.60 24.09
C LYS A 137 -17.22 7.52 24.07
N LYS A 138 -18.41 7.81 23.54
CA LYS A 138 -19.50 6.84 23.43
C LYS A 138 -19.28 5.77 22.34
N TRP A 139 -18.37 6.03 21.40
CA TRP A 139 -18.08 5.12 20.32
C TRP A 139 -16.95 4.15 20.70
N VAL A 140 -17.13 2.88 20.36
CA VAL A 140 -16.17 1.80 20.65
C VAL A 140 -15.99 0.98 19.37
N ASN A 141 -14.75 0.72 18.98
CA ASN A 141 -14.39 0.00 17.75
C ASN A 141 -15.02 0.59 16.50
N VAL A 142 -14.96 1.90 16.34
CA VAL A 142 -15.49 2.60 15.17
C VAL A 142 -14.39 3.42 14.51
N VAL A 143 -14.38 3.38 13.19
CA VAL A 143 -13.59 4.24 12.29
C VAL A 143 -14.55 5.20 11.60
N ASP A 144 -14.26 6.48 11.64
CA ASP A 144 -15.09 7.53 11.05
C ASP A 144 -14.26 8.21 9.93
N ILE A 145 -14.64 8.00 8.68
CA ILE A 145 -13.90 8.50 7.52
C ILE A 145 -14.26 9.97 7.28
N LEU A 146 -13.25 10.82 7.12
CA LEU A 146 -13.43 12.21 6.75
C LEU A 146 -13.88 12.33 5.29
N GLU A 147 -15.07 12.89 5.08
CA GLU A 147 -15.66 13.04 3.74
C GLU A 147 -16.08 14.47 3.42
N SER A 148 -16.12 14.80 2.15
CA SER A 148 -16.63 16.08 1.66
C SER A 148 -18.17 16.14 1.75
N LYS A 149 -18.73 17.34 1.85
CA LYS A 149 -20.17 17.60 2.07
C LYS A 149 -21.13 16.93 1.10
N HIS A 150 -20.65 16.62 -0.12
CA HIS A 150 -21.48 16.04 -1.18
C HIS A 150 -21.54 14.52 -1.14
N VAL A 151 -20.78 13.90 -0.21
CA VAL A 151 -20.78 12.43 -0.06
C VAL A 151 -21.98 12.01 0.79
N GLU A 152 -22.79 11.12 0.25
CA GLU A 152 -23.94 10.58 0.99
C GLU A 152 -23.49 9.73 2.19
N PRO A 153 -24.20 9.82 3.32
CA PRO A 153 -23.87 9.04 4.50
C PRO A 153 -23.87 7.54 4.25
N TYR A 154 -22.88 6.85 4.78
CA TYR A 154 -22.78 5.40 4.71
C TYR A 154 -22.35 4.79 6.05
N LYS A 155 -22.58 3.49 6.20
CA LYS A 155 -22.10 2.68 7.31
C LYS A 155 -21.78 1.28 6.83
N TYR A 156 -20.63 0.74 7.28
CA TYR A 156 -20.23 -0.65 7.08
C TYR A 156 -20.01 -1.30 8.45
N MET A 157 -20.42 -2.56 8.56
CA MET A 157 -20.26 -3.37 9.77
C MET A 157 -19.16 -4.41 9.52
N ASN A 158 -18.50 -4.85 10.59
CA ASN A 158 -17.53 -5.96 10.55
C ASN A 158 -16.38 -5.76 9.54
N ALA A 159 -15.98 -4.52 9.33
CA ALA A 159 -14.74 -4.21 8.61
C ALA A 159 -13.53 -4.45 9.52
N HIS A 160 -12.33 -4.42 8.97
CA HIS A 160 -11.10 -4.62 9.72
C HIS A 160 -10.10 -3.51 9.43
N ILE A 161 -9.37 -3.10 10.45
CA ILE A 161 -8.25 -2.18 10.30
C ILE A 161 -6.94 -2.84 10.73
N PHE A 162 -5.89 -2.52 9.99
CA PHE A 162 -4.53 -3.03 10.21
C PHE A 162 -3.58 -1.83 10.30
N LYS A 163 -2.66 -1.86 11.26
CA LYS A 163 -1.62 -0.83 11.35
C LYS A 163 -0.58 -1.05 10.25
N LEU A 164 -0.12 0.00 9.58
CA LEU A 164 0.90 -0.05 8.54
C LEU A 164 2.25 0.51 9.02
N PRO A 165 3.07 -0.28 9.73
CA PRO A 165 4.30 0.22 10.35
C PRO A 165 5.40 0.58 9.33
N TRP A 166 5.32 0.03 8.10
CA TRP A 166 6.34 0.28 7.07
C TRP A 166 6.21 1.65 6.38
N VAL A 167 5.06 2.31 6.47
CA VAL A 167 4.87 3.62 5.85
C VAL A 167 5.80 4.66 6.49
N ASP A 168 6.02 4.56 7.79
CA ASP A 168 6.96 5.42 8.50
C ASP A 168 8.40 5.13 8.05
N LYS A 169 8.78 3.85 7.90
CA LYS A 169 10.10 3.43 7.41
C LYS A 169 10.41 3.87 5.97
N VAL A 170 9.39 3.96 5.11
CA VAL A 170 9.56 4.43 3.73
C VAL A 170 9.74 5.94 3.69
N LYS A 171 9.01 6.68 4.52
CA LYS A 171 9.18 8.15 4.64
C LYS A 171 10.59 8.54 5.09
N ASP A 172 11.14 7.84 6.08
CA ASP A 172 12.50 8.10 6.57
C ASP A 172 13.56 7.85 5.48
N LYS A 173 13.33 6.89 4.57
CA LYS A 173 14.24 6.61 3.45
C LYS A 173 14.13 7.61 2.28
N ILE A 174 13.00 8.29 2.13
CA ILE A 174 12.79 9.26 1.04
C ILE A 174 13.25 10.66 1.46
N ASN A 175 13.21 10.97 2.76
CA ASN A 175 13.54 12.29 3.31
C ASN A 175 14.95 12.38 3.91
N GLY A 176 15.74 11.31 3.91
CA GLY A 176 17.15 11.26 4.30
C GLY A 176 18.05 11.08 3.09
#